data_acdab3edf46834ba60f77019a637c01f
#
_entry.id   acdab3edf46834ba60f77019a637c01f
#
_cell.length_a   1.000
_cell.length_b   1.000
_cell.length_c   1.000
_cell.angle_alpha   90.00
_cell.angle_beta   90.00
_cell.angle_gamma   90.00
#
_symmetry.space_group_name_H-M   'P 1'
#
loop_
_entity.id
_entity.type
_entity.pdbx_description
1 polymer ?
#
loop_
_entity_poly.entity_id
_entity_poly.type
_entity_poly.pdbx_seq_one_letter_code
_entity_poly.pdbx_strand_id
1 'polypeptide(L)'
;MPPAPDRPRQLPLDLSRRPGFSRDDLVVSPANREAVALIDRWPDWPANFMVIAGPPGSGKSHLASIWAHNAEALIVDHLASGAITAAAQSGSNLLFDGFGDGKIDENALFHAINSTRAASKFLLMTARTWPSQWNLQLPDLLSRIKSAPMVEIAEPDDELLAGVMVKLFSDRQIDVDPLVVRFLVSRIERSLA
;
A
#
# COMPACT_ATOMS: atom_id res chain seq x y z
N MET A 1 -48.43 40.70 2.36
CA MET A 1 -48.16 39.28 2.53
C MET A 1 -46.72 39.17 3.04
N PRO A 2 -46.46 38.73 4.27
CA PRO A 2 -45.11 38.62 4.77
C PRO A 2 -44.37 37.45 4.10
N PRO A 3 -43.03 37.53 3.91
CA PRO A 3 -42.26 36.45 3.29
C PRO A 3 -42.22 35.23 4.25
N ALA A 4 -42.28 34.04 3.63
CA ALA A 4 -42.22 32.77 4.37
C ALA A 4 -40.88 32.64 5.12
N PRO A 5 -40.87 32.05 6.32
CA PRO A 5 -39.63 31.86 7.07
C PRO A 5 -38.69 30.92 6.33
N ASP A 6 -37.43 31.34 6.26
CA ASP A 6 -36.32 30.57 5.69
C ASP A 6 -36.15 29.26 6.46
N ARG A 7 -36.45 28.14 5.82
CA ARG A 7 -36.25 26.82 6.46
C ARG A 7 -34.76 26.53 6.55
N PRO A 8 -34.25 26.15 7.71
CA PRO A 8 -32.84 25.80 7.85
C PRO A 8 -32.48 24.69 6.84
N ARG A 9 -31.59 25.01 5.91
CA ARG A 9 -31.09 24.08 4.89
C ARG A 9 -30.12 23.13 5.59
N GLN A 10 -30.53 21.89 5.78
CA GLN A 10 -29.66 20.85 6.30
C GLN A 10 -28.49 20.63 5.32
N LEU A 11 -27.28 20.95 5.74
CA LEU A 11 -26.08 20.64 4.97
C LEU A 11 -25.89 19.13 4.98
N PRO A 12 -25.60 18.49 3.82
CA PRO A 12 -25.23 17.07 3.80
C PRO A 12 -23.93 16.92 4.64
N LEU A 13 -23.99 16.12 5.71
CA LEU A 13 -22.79 15.66 6.38
C LEU A 13 -22.07 14.69 5.40
N ASP A 14 -20.92 15.10 4.93
CA ASP A 14 -20.04 14.21 4.19
C ASP A 14 -19.43 13.21 5.18
N LEU A 15 -20.08 12.06 5.33
CA LEU A 15 -19.62 10.93 6.12
C LEU A 15 -18.72 9.99 5.29
N SER A 16 -18.06 10.51 4.27
CA SER A 16 -17.08 9.74 3.51
C SER A 16 -16.00 9.28 4.49
N ARG A 17 -16.14 8.05 4.98
CA ARG A 17 -15.09 7.36 5.72
C ARG A 17 -13.90 7.23 4.79
N ARG A 18 -12.80 7.88 5.12
CA ARG A 18 -11.51 7.54 4.52
C ARG A 18 -11.29 6.05 4.75
N PRO A 19 -10.80 5.29 3.76
CA PRO A 19 -10.45 3.90 3.96
C PRO A 19 -9.63 3.78 5.25
N GLY A 20 -10.07 2.91 6.16
CA GLY A 20 -9.37 2.73 7.43
C GLY A 20 -7.96 2.18 7.14
N PHE A 21 -6.93 2.92 7.53
CA PHE A 21 -5.55 2.45 7.51
C PHE A 21 -5.24 1.66 8.79
N SER A 22 -6.26 1.05 9.39
CA SER A 22 -6.10 0.22 10.57
C SER A 22 -5.70 -1.20 10.17
N ARG A 23 -4.80 -1.80 10.94
CA ARG A 23 -4.44 -3.22 10.80
C ARG A 23 -5.66 -4.14 10.98
N ASP A 24 -6.61 -3.75 11.84
CA ASP A 24 -7.84 -4.52 12.11
C ASP A 24 -8.80 -4.52 10.90
N ASP A 25 -8.64 -3.57 10.01
CA ASP A 25 -9.42 -3.46 8.78
C ASP A 25 -8.89 -4.35 7.65
N LEU A 26 -7.71 -4.95 7.81
CA LEU A 26 -7.07 -5.76 6.78
C LEU A 26 -7.60 -7.19 6.78
N VAL A 27 -8.15 -7.62 5.66
CA VAL A 27 -8.52 -9.02 5.44
C VAL A 27 -7.27 -9.80 5.03
N VAL A 28 -7.00 -10.92 5.73
CA VAL A 28 -5.86 -11.80 5.47
C VAL A 28 -6.33 -13.08 4.82
N SER A 29 -5.72 -13.45 3.69
CA SER A 29 -5.95 -14.70 2.97
C SER A 29 -4.62 -15.34 2.57
N PRO A 30 -4.60 -16.53 1.97
CA PRO A 30 -3.39 -17.11 1.40
C PRO A 30 -2.66 -16.18 0.42
N ALA A 31 -3.39 -15.33 -0.31
CA ALA A 31 -2.82 -14.42 -1.32
C ALA A 31 -1.91 -13.32 -0.74
N ASN A 32 -2.12 -12.90 0.52
CA ASN A 32 -1.38 -11.79 1.14
C ASN A 32 -0.71 -12.13 2.48
N ARG A 33 -0.91 -13.35 2.99
CA ARG A 33 -0.49 -13.76 4.35
C ARG A 33 0.99 -13.50 4.64
N GLU A 34 1.87 -13.83 3.70
CA GLU A 34 3.31 -13.68 3.88
C GLU A 34 3.71 -12.20 3.95
N ALA A 35 3.11 -11.37 3.10
CA ALA A 35 3.35 -9.93 3.11
C ALA A 35 2.84 -9.29 4.40
N VAL A 36 1.66 -9.69 4.86
CA VAL A 36 1.09 -9.23 6.14
C VAL A 36 1.99 -9.62 7.31
N ALA A 37 2.41 -10.88 7.37
CA ALA A 37 3.29 -11.37 8.43
C ALA A 37 4.64 -10.63 8.46
N LEU A 38 5.18 -10.26 7.28
CA LEU A 38 6.42 -9.50 7.19
C LEU A 38 6.23 -8.06 7.65
N ILE A 39 5.13 -7.41 7.28
CA ILE A 39 4.79 -6.05 7.75
C ILE A 39 4.57 -6.04 9.27
N ASP A 40 3.85 -7.02 9.82
CA ASP A 40 3.57 -7.11 11.26
C ASP A 40 4.84 -7.31 12.11
N ARG A 41 5.95 -7.78 11.52
CA ARG A 41 7.25 -7.91 12.20
C ARG A 41 7.99 -6.59 12.38
N TRP A 42 7.56 -5.52 11.73
CA TRP A 42 8.22 -4.22 11.92
C TRP A 42 8.14 -3.78 13.40
N PRO A 43 9.22 -3.22 14.00
CA PRO A 43 10.48 -2.78 13.38
C PRO A 43 11.56 -3.89 13.25
N ASP A 44 11.28 -5.13 13.62
CA ASP A 44 12.25 -6.23 13.61
C ASP A 44 12.44 -6.85 12.22
N TRP A 45 12.54 -6.00 11.19
CA TRP A 45 12.82 -6.46 9.84
C TRP A 45 14.27 -6.89 9.67
N PRO A 46 14.55 -7.91 8.82
CA PRO A 46 15.90 -8.40 8.58
C PRO A 46 16.81 -7.39 7.87
N ALA A 47 16.23 -6.36 7.26
CA ALA A 47 16.94 -5.26 6.63
C ALA A 47 16.13 -3.97 6.72
N ASN A 48 16.79 -2.82 6.56
CA ASN A 48 16.15 -1.51 6.57
C ASN A 48 15.46 -1.13 5.23
N PHE A 49 15.58 -1.97 4.22
CA PHE A 49 14.95 -1.80 2.90
C PHE A 49 14.21 -3.09 2.52
N MET A 50 12.97 -2.97 2.09
CA MET A 50 12.11 -4.09 1.74
C MET A 50 11.24 -3.78 0.53
N VAL A 51 10.88 -4.81 -0.25
CA VAL A 51 10.02 -4.68 -1.43
C VAL A 51 8.80 -5.60 -1.31
N ILE A 52 7.62 -5.05 -1.57
CA ILE A 52 6.38 -5.79 -1.80
C ILE A 52 6.07 -5.73 -3.30
N ALA A 53 6.10 -6.88 -3.97
CA ALA A 53 5.76 -7.00 -5.38
C ALA A 53 4.38 -7.65 -5.57
N GLY A 54 3.79 -7.47 -6.75
CA GLY A 54 2.55 -8.14 -7.13
C GLY A 54 1.73 -7.39 -8.16
N PRO A 55 0.69 -8.00 -8.76
CA PRO A 55 -0.09 -7.41 -9.82
C PRO A 55 -0.90 -6.18 -9.36
N PRO A 56 -1.37 -5.33 -10.30
CA PRO A 56 -2.32 -4.26 -9.99
C PRO A 56 -3.53 -4.80 -9.24
N GLY A 57 -4.10 -4.02 -8.32
CA GLY A 57 -5.28 -4.44 -7.56
C GLY A 57 -5.06 -5.55 -6.53
N SER A 58 -3.82 -6.00 -6.26
CA SER A 58 -3.55 -7.03 -5.24
C SER A 58 -3.56 -6.53 -3.78
N GLY A 59 -3.69 -5.21 -3.55
CA GLY A 59 -3.74 -4.63 -2.21
C GLY A 59 -2.39 -4.15 -1.65
N LYS A 60 -1.31 -4.11 -2.45
CA LYS A 60 0.03 -3.65 -2.02
C LYS A 60 0.01 -2.27 -1.37
N SER A 61 -0.56 -1.29 -2.07
CA SER A 61 -0.62 0.10 -1.59
C SER A 61 -1.41 0.22 -0.29
N HIS A 62 -2.48 -0.58 -0.15
CA HIS A 62 -3.25 -0.61 1.09
C HIS A 62 -2.41 -1.15 2.26
N LEU A 63 -1.76 -2.31 2.09
CA LEU A 63 -0.89 -2.89 3.11
C LEU A 63 0.30 -1.96 3.44
N ALA A 64 0.92 -1.37 2.43
CA ALA A 64 2.02 -0.42 2.60
C ALA A 64 1.58 0.86 3.34
N SER A 65 0.36 1.35 3.09
CA SER A 65 -0.20 2.52 3.78
C SER A 65 -0.47 2.25 5.27
N ILE A 66 -0.90 1.03 5.62
CA ILE A 66 -1.04 0.61 7.02
C ILE A 66 0.32 0.68 7.72
N TRP A 67 1.37 0.13 7.10
CA TRP A 67 2.73 0.23 7.63
C TRP A 67 3.20 1.69 7.74
N ALA A 68 2.99 2.49 6.69
CA ALA A 68 3.41 3.87 6.66
C ALA A 68 2.76 4.70 7.77
N HIS A 69 1.48 4.45 8.06
CA HIS A 69 0.78 5.09 9.17
C HIS A 69 1.41 4.71 10.52
N ASN A 70 1.66 3.41 10.76
CA ASN A 70 2.24 2.92 12.01
C ASN A 70 3.70 3.37 12.21
N ALA A 71 4.45 3.46 11.10
CA ALA A 71 5.85 3.84 11.08
C ALA A 71 6.08 5.35 10.98
N GLU A 72 5.01 6.16 10.91
CA GLU A 72 5.08 7.60 10.62
C GLU A 72 5.96 7.88 9.40
N ALA A 73 5.80 7.07 8.34
CA ALA A 73 6.62 7.14 7.16
C ALA A 73 6.16 8.26 6.21
N LEU A 74 7.13 8.92 5.59
CA LEU A 74 6.86 9.85 4.49
C LEU A 74 6.52 9.05 3.23
N ILE A 75 5.34 9.29 2.68
CA ILE A 75 4.86 8.62 1.47
C ILE A 75 5.29 9.43 0.25
N VAL A 76 5.89 8.75 -0.73
CA VAL A 76 6.32 9.32 -2.01
C VAL A 76 5.62 8.57 -3.13
N ASP A 77 4.55 9.16 -3.64
CA ASP A 77 3.69 8.58 -4.69
C ASP A 77 4.26 8.80 -6.10
N HIS A 78 5.09 9.84 -6.25
CA HIS A 78 5.71 10.18 -7.53
C HIS A 78 7.22 10.07 -7.41
N LEU A 79 7.79 9.06 -8.04
CA LEU A 79 9.22 8.75 -7.99
C LEU A 79 10.06 9.66 -8.91
N ALA A 80 9.71 10.95 -8.99
CA ALA A 80 10.56 11.95 -9.59
C ALA A 80 11.84 12.15 -8.75
N SER A 81 12.99 12.32 -9.39
CA SER A 81 14.29 12.44 -8.73
C SER A 81 14.30 13.45 -7.59
N GLY A 82 13.63 14.58 -7.77
CA GLY A 82 13.54 15.62 -6.73
C GLY A 82 12.77 15.18 -5.49
N ALA A 83 11.68 14.43 -5.65
CA ALA A 83 10.88 13.92 -4.53
C ALA A 83 11.65 12.85 -3.75
N ILE A 84 12.31 11.93 -4.43
CA ILE A 84 13.17 10.90 -3.80
C ILE A 84 14.30 11.55 -3.01
N THR A 85 14.98 12.55 -3.59
CA THR A 85 16.10 13.25 -2.94
C THR A 85 15.63 14.01 -1.69
N ALA A 86 14.50 14.73 -1.76
CA ALA A 86 13.94 15.45 -0.63
C ALA A 86 13.51 14.47 0.49
N ALA A 87 12.88 13.34 0.14
CA ALA A 87 12.53 12.29 1.07
C ALA A 87 13.76 11.69 1.75
N ALA A 88 14.82 11.40 1.00
CA ALA A 88 16.08 10.86 1.52
C ALA A 88 16.74 11.79 2.55
N GLN A 89 16.54 13.11 2.45
CA GLN A 89 17.07 14.10 3.37
C GLN A 89 16.22 14.30 4.63
N SER A 90 14.99 13.79 4.66
CA SER A 90 14.06 14.00 5.78
C SER A 90 14.48 13.30 7.08
N GLY A 91 15.30 12.24 7.00
CA GLY A 91 15.66 11.41 8.15
C GLY A 91 14.50 10.59 8.71
N SER A 92 13.44 10.37 7.92
CA SER A 92 12.22 9.64 8.28
C SER A 92 12.20 8.24 7.71
N ASN A 93 11.26 7.40 8.16
CA ASN A 93 10.88 6.20 7.45
C ASN A 93 10.24 6.60 6.11
N LEU A 94 10.43 5.81 5.07
CA LEU A 94 9.98 6.13 3.71
C LEU A 94 9.10 5.03 3.14
N LEU A 95 8.02 5.41 2.48
CA LEU A 95 7.24 4.54 1.59
C LEU A 95 7.35 5.06 0.16
N PHE A 96 7.88 4.24 -0.74
CA PHE A 96 7.84 4.48 -2.18
C PHE A 96 6.76 3.59 -2.78
N ASP A 97 5.60 4.18 -3.10
CA ASP A 97 4.46 3.45 -3.66
C ASP A 97 4.44 3.51 -5.19
N GLY A 98 4.14 2.36 -5.83
CA GLY A 98 3.99 2.26 -7.29
C GLY A 98 5.31 2.25 -8.08
N PHE A 99 6.37 1.64 -7.54
CA PHE A 99 7.65 1.56 -8.23
C PHE A 99 7.60 0.66 -9.48
N GLY A 100 8.27 1.07 -10.56
CA GLY A 100 8.47 0.25 -11.76
C GLY A 100 7.70 0.67 -13.02
N ASP A 101 6.87 1.72 -12.97
CA ASP A 101 6.07 2.19 -14.11
C ASP A 101 6.76 3.27 -14.99
N GLY A 102 8.03 3.56 -14.76
CA GLY A 102 8.74 4.61 -15.48
C GLY A 102 10.26 4.48 -15.43
N LYS A 103 10.95 5.51 -15.96
CA LYS A 103 12.40 5.62 -15.81
C LYS A 103 12.74 5.88 -14.35
N ILE A 104 13.50 4.97 -13.76
CA ILE A 104 13.97 5.03 -12.39
C ILE A 104 15.22 5.89 -12.35
N ASP A 105 15.25 6.91 -11.50
CA ASP A 105 16.50 7.55 -11.13
C ASP A 105 17.28 6.65 -10.16
N GLU A 106 18.14 5.81 -10.71
CA GLU A 106 18.90 4.82 -9.95
C GLU A 106 19.80 5.47 -8.90
N ASN A 107 20.37 6.64 -9.19
CA ASN A 107 21.22 7.37 -8.25
C ASN A 107 20.40 7.90 -7.06
N ALA A 108 19.25 8.52 -7.33
CA ALA A 108 18.36 9.01 -6.29
C ALA A 108 17.85 7.86 -5.39
N LEU A 109 17.46 6.72 -5.99
CA LEU A 109 17.06 5.54 -5.24
C LEU A 109 18.19 4.97 -4.39
N PHE A 110 19.40 4.85 -4.94
CA PHE A 110 20.56 4.39 -4.21
C PHE A 110 20.89 5.29 -3.02
N HIS A 111 20.81 6.61 -3.20
CA HIS A 111 20.97 7.57 -2.12
C HIS A 111 19.88 7.45 -1.05
N ALA A 112 18.62 7.25 -1.43
CA ALA A 112 17.53 7.07 -0.49
C ALA A 112 17.72 5.82 0.39
N ILE A 113 18.09 4.68 -0.22
CA ILE A 113 18.39 3.44 0.53
C ILE A 113 19.55 3.66 1.52
N ASN A 114 20.60 4.35 1.10
CA ASN A 114 21.75 4.61 1.96
C ASN A 114 21.42 5.60 3.08
N SER A 115 20.68 6.66 2.79
CA SER A 115 20.30 7.68 3.77
C SER A 115 19.38 7.11 4.85
N THR A 116 18.37 6.32 4.48
CA THR A 116 17.50 5.65 5.46
C THR A 116 18.30 4.69 6.36
N ARG A 117 19.23 3.94 5.78
CA ARG A 117 20.14 3.07 6.55
C ARG A 117 21.01 3.86 7.52
N ALA A 118 21.63 4.94 7.07
CA ALA A 118 22.50 5.78 7.89
C ALA A 118 21.72 6.44 9.05
N ALA A 119 20.47 6.80 8.82
CA ALA A 119 19.56 7.35 9.83
C ALA A 119 18.91 6.29 10.74
N SER A 120 19.23 5.00 10.58
CA SER A 120 18.56 3.88 11.28
C SER A 120 17.04 3.89 11.03
N LYS A 121 16.63 4.24 9.82
CA LYS A 121 15.24 4.27 9.36
C LYS A 121 14.98 3.17 8.34
N PHE A 122 13.71 2.99 8.00
CA PHE A 122 13.24 1.95 7.10
C PHE A 122 12.70 2.54 5.79
N LEU A 123 12.90 1.82 4.70
CA LEU A 123 12.32 2.09 3.39
C LEU A 123 11.50 0.88 2.94
N LEU A 124 10.20 1.09 2.73
CA LEU A 124 9.32 0.14 2.08
C LEU A 124 9.05 0.59 0.65
N MET A 125 9.11 -0.35 -0.30
CA MET A 125 8.73 -0.10 -1.69
C MET A 125 7.61 -1.05 -2.10
N THR A 126 6.64 -0.54 -2.86
CA THR A 126 5.70 -1.39 -3.59
C THR A 126 6.03 -1.38 -5.08
N ALA A 127 5.91 -2.51 -5.74
CA ALA A 127 6.21 -2.65 -7.15
C ALA A 127 5.22 -3.59 -7.86
N ARG A 128 5.00 -3.36 -9.17
CA ARG A 128 4.17 -4.27 -9.99
C ARG A 128 4.92 -5.51 -10.43
N THR A 129 6.23 -5.40 -10.54
CA THR A 129 7.11 -6.47 -11.01
C THR A 129 8.26 -6.71 -10.04
N TRP A 130 8.85 -7.89 -10.13
CA TRP A 130 10.04 -8.22 -9.36
C TRP A 130 11.23 -7.32 -9.74
N PRO A 131 12.09 -6.95 -8.79
CA PRO A 131 13.29 -6.15 -9.04
C PRO A 131 14.22 -6.70 -10.13
N SER A 132 14.21 -7.99 -10.38
CA SER A 132 14.95 -8.62 -11.48
C SER A 132 14.51 -8.13 -12.86
N GLN A 133 13.32 -7.55 -12.99
CA GLN A 133 12.74 -7.02 -14.23
C GLN A 133 12.93 -5.52 -14.42
N TRP A 134 13.53 -4.82 -13.45
CA TRP A 134 13.63 -3.35 -13.48
C TRP A 134 14.73 -2.80 -14.40
N ASN A 135 15.50 -3.66 -15.07
CA ASN A 135 16.57 -3.27 -16.02
C ASN A 135 17.56 -2.23 -15.44
N LEU A 136 17.87 -2.34 -14.16
CA LEU A 136 18.81 -1.44 -13.49
C LEU A 136 20.24 -1.66 -13.99
N GLN A 137 20.98 -0.55 -14.11
CA GLN A 137 22.35 -0.54 -14.61
C GLN A 137 23.39 -0.29 -13.51
N LEU A 138 23.01 0.34 -12.38
CA LEU A 138 23.93 0.68 -11.30
C LEU A 138 24.27 -0.58 -10.46
N PRO A 139 25.54 -1.10 -10.52
CA PRO A 139 25.88 -2.36 -9.86
C PRO A 139 25.66 -2.35 -8.35
N ASP A 140 25.96 -1.22 -7.69
CA ASP A 140 25.80 -1.07 -6.25
C ASP A 140 24.32 -1.11 -5.82
N LEU A 141 23.44 -0.50 -6.61
CA LEU A 141 22.00 -0.55 -6.41
C LEU A 141 21.47 -1.98 -6.59
N LEU A 142 21.90 -2.67 -7.67
CA LEU A 142 21.54 -4.06 -7.93
C LEU A 142 21.93 -4.98 -6.76
N SER A 143 23.13 -4.81 -6.21
CA SER A 143 23.59 -5.59 -5.08
C SER A 143 22.70 -5.39 -3.85
N ARG A 144 22.32 -4.14 -3.57
CA ARG A 144 21.44 -3.82 -2.43
C ARG A 144 20.04 -4.37 -2.60
N ILE A 145 19.47 -4.23 -3.79
CA ILE A 145 18.13 -4.74 -4.10
C ILE A 145 18.10 -6.26 -4.01
N LYS A 146 19.13 -6.96 -4.52
CA LYS A 146 19.21 -8.42 -4.42
C LYS A 146 19.31 -8.93 -2.99
N SER A 147 19.85 -8.13 -2.08
CA SER A 147 19.96 -8.49 -0.66
C SER A 147 18.75 -8.08 0.18
N ALA A 148 17.83 -7.30 -0.40
CA ALA A 148 16.63 -6.87 0.30
C ALA A 148 15.63 -8.02 0.48
N PRO A 149 14.96 -8.14 1.61
CA PRO A 149 13.80 -9.00 1.74
C PRO A 149 12.72 -8.58 0.76
N MET A 150 12.17 -9.57 0.06
CA MET A 150 11.11 -9.37 -0.91
C MET A 150 9.97 -10.33 -0.63
N VAL A 151 8.75 -9.83 -0.76
CA VAL A 151 7.54 -10.63 -0.63
C VAL A 151 6.57 -10.30 -1.75
N GLU A 152 5.85 -11.31 -2.21
CA GLU A 152 4.82 -11.16 -3.23
C GLU A 152 3.44 -11.16 -2.59
N ILE A 153 2.57 -10.27 -3.09
CA ILE A 153 1.12 -10.38 -2.91
C ILE A 153 0.57 -10.91 -4.22
N ALA A 154 -0.03 -12.09 -4.19
CA ALA A 154 -0.66 -12.69 -5.35
C ALA A 154 -1.94 -11.95 -5.79
N GLU A 155 -2.51 -12.34 -6.91
CA GLU A 155 -3.88 -11.91 -7.25
C GLU A 155 -4.85 -12.28 -6.12
N PRO A 156 -5.85 -11.42 -5.83
CA PRO A 156 -6.83 -11.71 -4.80
C PRO A 156 -7.53 -13.04 -5.05
N ASP A 157 -7.50 -13.91 -4.06
CA ASP A 157 -8.26 -15.15 -4.06
C ASP A 157 -9.75 -14.92 -3.69
N ASP A 158 -10.57 -15.95 -3.85
CA ASP A 158 -12.01 -15.85 -3.56
C ASP A 158 -12.27 -15.55 -2.07
N GLU A 159 -11.39 -16.01 -1.19
CA GLU A 159 -11.48 -15.76 0.26
C GLU A 159 -11.25 -14.28 0.57
N LEU A 160 -10.21 -13.68 -0.03
CA LEU A 160 -9.91 -12.26 0.13
C LEU A 160 -11.03 -11.38 -0.43
N LEU A 161 -11.51 -11.68 -1.65
CA LEU A 161 -12.59 -10.94 -2.28
C LEU A 161 -13.87 -11.00 -1.46
N ALA A 162 -14.24 -12.20 -0.97
CA ALA A 162 -15.41 -12.37 -0.13
C ALA A 162 -15.28 -11.60 1.19
N GLY A 163 -14.13 -11.69 1.85
CA GLY A 163 -13.86 -11.00 3.11
C GLY A 163 -13.92 -9.47 2.96
N VAL A 164 -13.30 -8.94 1.91
CA VAL A 164 -13.35 -7.49 1.62
C VAL A 164 -14.77 -7.03 1.30
N MET A 165 -15.55 -7.80 0.53
CA MET A 165 -16.95 -7.48 0.25
C MET A 165 -17.79 -7.43 1.53
N VAL A 166 -17.72 -8.48 2.35
CA VAL A 166 -18.45 -8.53 3.63
C VAL A 166 -18.08 -7.32 4.49
N LYS A 167 -16.79 -6.98 4.58
CA LYS A 167 -16.33 -5.81 5.31
C LYS A 167 -16.93 -4.53 4.75
N LEU A 168 -16.88 -4.32 3.43
CA LEU A 168 -17.40 -3.11 2.79
C LEU A 168 -18.93 -2.94 3.01
N PHE A 169 -19.69 -4.03 3.05
CA PHE A 169 -21.11 -4.00 3.39
C PHE A 169 -21.31 -3.69 4.87
N SER A 170 -20.55 -4.34 5.75
CA SER A 170 -20.61 -4.12 7.20
C SER A 170 -20.27 -2.68 7.58
N ASP A 171 -19.25 -2.08 6.94
CA ASP A 171 -18.88 -0.68 7.16
C ASP A 171 -20.02 0.29 6.80
N ARG A 172 -20.94 -0.14 5.94
CA ARG A 172 -22.16 0.59 5.55
C ARG A 172 -23.40 0.16 6.32
N GLN A 173 -23.24 -0.71 7.33
CA GLN A 173 -24.34 -1.28 8.13
C GLN A 173 -25.34 -2.06 7.26
N ILE A 174 -24.86 -2.68 6.19
CA ILE A 174 -25.66 -3.55 5.31
C ILE A 174 -25.34 -4.99 5.65
N ASP A 175 -26.36 -5.75 6.08
CA ASP A 175 -26.26 -7.19 6.19
C ASP A 175 -26.46 -7.84 4.82
N VAL A 176 -25.49 -8.66 4.38
CA VAL A 176 -25.48 -9.26 3.05
C VAL A 176 -25.55 -10.79 3.15
N ASP A 177 -26.47 -11.39 2.39
CA ASP A 177 -26.56 -12.84 2.31
C ASP A 177 -25.26 -13.45 1.75
N PRO A 178 -24.67 -14.46 2.42
CA PRO A 178 -23.47 -15.15 1.95
C PRO A 178 -23.60 -15.74 0.53
N LEU A 179 -24.83 -16.05 0.08
CA LEU A 179 -25.08 -16.52 -1.29
C LEU A 179 -24.85 -15.39 -2.30
N VAL A 180 -25.24 -14.17 -1.96
CA VAL A 180 -25.01 -12.99 -2.81
C VAL A 180 -23.50 -12.71 -2.92
N VAL A 181 -22.76 -12.77 -1.80
CA VAL A 181 -21.30 -12.60 -1.81
C VAL A 181 -20.64 -13.63 -2.72
N ARG A 182 -20.97 -14.92 -2.58
CA ARG A 182 -20.44 -15.99 -3.45
C ARG A 182 -20.78 -15.78 -4.91
N PHE A 183 -22.00 -15.36 -5.21
CA PHE A 183 -22.43 -15.07 -6.56
C PHE A 183 -21.60 -13.92 -7.17
N LEU A 184 -21.37 -12.85 -6.43
CA LEU A 184 -20.56 -11.70 -6.87
C LEU A 184 -19.10 -12.10 -7.08
N VAL A 185 -18.46 -12.77 -6.11
CA VAL A 185 -17.06 -13.22 -6.21
C VAL A 185 -16.80 -14.04 -7.47
N SER A 186 -17.76 -14.88 -7.88
CA SER A 186 -17.61 -15.71 -9.08
C SER A 186 -17.69 -14.93 -10.41
N ARG A 187 -17.99 -13.63 -10.40
CA ARG A 187 -18.27 -12.81 -11.59
C ARG A 187 -17.48 -11.51 -11.69
N ILE A 188 -16.90 -11.08 -10.59
CA ILE A 188 -16.08 -9.85 -10.59
C ILE A 188 -14.66 -10.15 -11.01
N GLU A 189 -13.97 -9.11 -11.46
CA GLU A 189 -12.54 -9.14 -11.72
C GLU A 189 -11.77 -9.38 -10.40
N ARG A 190 -10.68 -10.13 -10.47
CA ARG A 190 -9.81 -10.41 -9.31
C ARG A 190 -8.91 -9.20 -9.01
N SER A 191 -9.55 -8.13 -8.55
CA SER A 191 -8.89 -6.87 -8.22
C SER A 191 -9.55 -6.21 -7.02
N LEU A 192 -8.74 -5.58 -6.16
CA LEU A 192 -9.18 -4.74 -5.05
C LEU A 192 -9.11 -3.24 -5.40
N ALA A 193 -8.87 -2.90 -6.68
CA ALA A 193 -8.80 -1.53 -7.17
C ALA A 193 -10.19 -0.97 -7.51
#